data_a938ec8fc6da0120105d9bff728644ac
#
_entry.id   a938ec8fc6da0120105d9bff728644ac
#
_cell.length_a   1.000
_cell.length_b   1.000
_cell.length_c   1.000
_cell.angle_alpha   90.00
_cell.angle_beta   90.00
_cell.angle_gamma   90.00
#
_symmetry.space_group_name_H-M   'P 1'
#
loop_
_entity.id
_entity.type
_entity.pdbx_description
1 polymer ?
#
loop_
_entity_poly.entity_id
_entity_poly.type
_entity_poly.pdbx_seq_one_letter_code
_entity_poly.pdbx_strand_id
1 'polypeptide(L)'
;MRVIDMHTHIFPEKVAEKATLATAEYFDLPEPPNHYGTVGELEAVLREAGIDYAMVFSAATSAHQVEHINRYILSEAEKEPHFIPCGTLHADYENYKEELRWLRDHGIHGIKIHPEFQHFTLDDARMFLMYEEMEKNDMFLIAHMGDPRVDVSGPSHMLPIAETFPRLRCIASHLGNWGDWDVEKIRPLAKLPNVYTDISSSFSYVKDKGPLYEILRCYDPTHVFFGSDYPIWCPKKELQKALELDIPGEMLEGILFDNFADFYHYKKL
;
A
#
# COMPACT_ATOMS: atom_id res chain seq x y z
N MET A 1 11.17 -7.32 18.92
CA MET A 1 10.17 -6.37 18.38
C MET A 1 9.56 -7.04 17.17
N ARG A 2 8.24 -7.09 17.09
CA ARG A 2 7.52 -7.67 15.94
C ARG A 2 7.43 -6.62 14.83
N VAL A 3 7.39 -7.07 13.57
CA VAL A 3 7.33 -6.16 12.40
C VAL A 3 6.37 -6.72 11.35
N ILE A 4 5.50 -5.87 10.84
CA ILE A 4 4.67 -6.11 9.65
C ILE A 4 5.11 -5.15 8.56
N ASP A 5 5.50 -5.68 7.40
CA ASP A 5 5.67 -4.88 6.18
C ASP A 5 4.34 -4.85 5.43
N MET A 6 3.59 -3.74 5.55
CA MET A 6 2.26 -3.66 4.96
C MET A 6 2.26 -3.26 3.48
N HIS A 7 3.43 -3.04 2.86
CA HIS A 7 3.52 -2.58 1.48
C HIS A 7 4.56 -3.36 0.69
N THR A 8 4.14 -4.52 0.14
CA THR A 8 5.03 -5.36 -0.68
C THR A 8 4.31 -5.84 -1.94
N HIS A 9 4.98 -5.70 -3.09
CA HIS A 9 4.48 -6.21 -4.37
C HIS A 9 5.11 -7.56 -4.69
N ILE A 10 4.29 -8.53 -5.12
CA ILE A 10 4.77 -9.81 -5.62
C ILE A 10 4.25 -10.08 -7.03
N PHE A 11 5.08 -10.70 -7.85
CA PHE A 11 4.78 -11.03 -9.23
C PHE A 11 5.12 -12.48 -9.53
N PRO A 12 4.38 -13.14 -10.45
CA PRO A 12 4.81 -14.42 -11.00
C PRO A 12 6.21 -14.30 -11.64
N GLU A 13 7.09 -15.27 -11.44
CA GLU A 13 8.49 -15.25 -11.90
C GLU A 13 8.67 -14.83 -13.37
N LYS A 14 7.74 -15.25 -14.24
CA LYS A 14 7.79 -14.93 -15.68
C LYS A 14 7.69 -13.45 -16.02
N VAL A 15 7.12 -12.65 -15.12
CA VAL A 15 6.88 -11.21 -15.35
C VAL A 15 7.59 -10.33 -14.32
N ALA A 16 8.09 -10.89 -13.25
CA ALA A 16 8.65 -10.19 -12.08
C ALA A 16 9.73 -9.16 -12.47
N GLU A 17 10.79 -9.60 -13.14
CA GLU A 17 11.87 -8.72 -13.59
C GLU A 17 11.35 -7.60 -14.49
N LYS A 18 10.54 -7.94 -15.49
CA LYS A 18 10.00 -6.95 -16.43
C LYS A 18 9.10 -5.93 -15.73
N ALA A 19 8.23 -6.36 -14.81
CA ALA A 19 7.33 -5.48 -14.07
C ALA A 19 8.12 -4.53 -13.18
N THR A 20 9.10 -5.03 -12.45
CA THR A 20 9.92 -4.23 -11.54
C THR A 20 10.79 -3.22 -12.29
N LEU A 21 11.44 -3.64 -13.39
CA LEU A 21 12.25 -2.73 -14.19
C LEU A 21 11.39 -1.64 -14.86
N ALA A 22 10.19 -1.97 -15.34
CA ALA A 22 9.26 -0.99 -15.89
C ALA A 22 8.80 0.04 -14.83
N THR A 23 8.59 -0.39 -13.59
CA THR A 23 8.28 0.52 -12.47
C THR A 23 9.47 1.41 -12.15
N ALA A 24 10.68 0.85 -12.09
CA ALA A 24 11.91 1.60 -11.83
C ALA A 24 12.16 2.66 -12.91
N GLU A 25 11.97 2.31 -14.17
CA GLU A 25 12.09 3.23 -15.31
C GLU A 25 11.03 4.33 -15.26
N TYR A 26 9.77 3.96 -14.97
CA TYR A 26 8.67 4.93 -14.87
C TYR A 26 8.93 6.01 -13.83
N PHE A 27 9.42 5.63 -12.65
CA PHE A 27 9.68 6.54 -11.54
C PHE A 27 11.09 7.16 -11.56
N ASP A 28 11.90 6.89 -12.59
CA ASP A 28 13.29 7.37 -12.73
C ASP A 28 14.10 7.14 -11.45
N LEU A 29 14.11 5.88 -11.00
CA LEU A 29 14.75 5.53 -9.73
C LEU A 29 16.26 5.80 -9.79
N PRO A 30 16.86 6.35 -8.72
CA PRO A 30 18.28 6.71 -8.69
C PRO A 30 19.22 5.50 -8.76
N GLU A 31 18.74 4.32 -8.39
CA GLU A 31 19.49 3.06 -8.41
C GLU A 31 18.58 1.93 -8.95
N PRO A 32 19.14 0.96 -9.68
CA PRO A 32 18.36 -0.18 -10.12
C PRO A 32 17.88 -1.00 -8.92
N PRO A 33 16.67 -1.61 -8.99
CA PRO A 33 16.18 -2.50 -7.96
C PRO A 33 17.12 -3.69 -7.72
N ASN A 34 17.27 -4.10 -6.45
CA ASN A 34 18.07 -5.26 -6.08
C ASN A 34 17.28 -6.56 -6.08
N HIS A 35 15.95 -6.47 -6.17
CA HIS A 35 14.99 -7.57 -6.17
C HIS A 35 13.97 -7.35 -7.28
N TYR A 36 13.34 -8.45 -7.73
CA TYR A 36 12.38 -8.39 -8.83
C TYR A 36 10.93 -8.68 -8.40
N GLY A 37 10.70 -8.91 -7.12
CA GLY A 37 9.34 -9.13 -6.63
C GLY A 37 8.85 -10.56 -6.76
N THR A 38 9.75 -11.54 -6.83
CA THR A 38 9.36 -12.95 -6.71
C THR A 38 9.08 -13.31 -5.25
N VAL A 39 8.21 -14.30 -5.03
CA VAL A 39 7.87 -14.78 -3.69
C VAL A 39 9.13 -15.27 -2.95
N GLY A 40 9.96 -16.08 -3.62
CA GLY A 40 11.16 -16.64 -3.00
C GLY A 40 12.19 -15.57 -2.58
N GLU A 41 12.34 -14.47 -3.36
CA GLU A 41 13.18 -13.35 -2.97
C GLU A 41 12.60 -12.60 -1.76
N LEU A 42 11.25 -12.35 -1.76
CA LEU A 42 10.59 -11.68 -0.63
C LEU A 42 10.78 -12.47 0.65
N GLU A 43 10.49 -13.78 0.64
CA GLU A 43 10.69 -14.64 1.81
C GLU A 43 12.12 -14.62 2.35
N ALA A 44 13.10 -14.67 1.46
CA ALA A 44 14.51 -14.63 1.86
C ALA A 44 14.85 -13.31 2.58
N VAL A 45 14.38 -12.18 2.03
CA VAL A 45 14.62 -10.84 2.58
C VAL A 45 13.88 -10.62 3.89
N LEU A 46 12.62 -11.05 4.01
CA LEU A 46 11.85 -10.93 5.26
C LEU A 46 12.54 -11.71 6.39
N ARG A 47 12.98 -12.93 6.11
CA ARG A 47 13.72 -13.76 7.07
C ARG A 47 15.03 -13.12 7.50
N GLU A 48 15.79 -12.57 6.54
CA GLU A 48 17.06 -11.87 6.83
C GLU A 48 16.85 -10.59 7.64
N ALA A 49 15.74 -9.89 7.40
CA ALA A 49 15.39 -8.65 8.09
C ALA A 49 14.75 -8.90 9.47
N GLY A 50 14.26 -10.11 9.76
CA GLY A 50 13.49 -10.40 10.96
C GLY A 50 12.07 -9.77 10.92
N ILE A 51 11.47 -9.68 9.73
CA ILE A 51 10.10 -9.19 9.53
C ILE A 51 9.15 -10.37 9.65
N ASP A 52 8.14 -10.26 10.52
CA ASP A 52 7.24 -11.37 10.90
C ASP A 52 6.13 -11.60 9.88
N TYR A 53 5.59 -10.53 9.29
CA TYR A 53 4.50 -10.61 8.32
C TYR A 53 4.71 -9.62 7.17
N ALA A 54 4.15 -9.93 6.00
CA ALA A 54 4.11 -9.03 4.86
C ALA A 54 2.73 -9.04 4.20
N MET A 55 2.17 -7.85 3.94
CA MET A 55 1.00 -7.74 3.06
C MET A 55 1.45 -7.76 1.61
N VAL A 56 0.93 -8.72 0.85
CA VAL A 56 1.33 -8.97 -0.54
C VAL A 56 0.22 -8.63 -1.53
N PHE A 57 0.58 -7.93 -2.58
CA PHE A 57 -0.35 -7.51 -3.63
C PHE A 57 0.33 -7.25 -4.99
N SER A 58 -0.50 -7.04 -6.01
CA SER A 58 -0.14 -6.47 -7.31
C SER A 58 -1.30 -5.63 -7.81
N ALA A 59 -1.05 -4.61 -8.64
CA ALA A 59 -2.09 -3.83 -9.29
C ALA A 59 -2.42 -4.42 -10.67
N ALA A 60 -3.71 -4.57 -10.97
CA ALA A 60 -4.18 -4.97 -12.30
C ALA A 60 -4.13 -3.77 -13.25
N THR A 61 -3.20 -3.73 -14.18
CA THR A 61 -3.04 -2.64 -15.15
C THR A 61 -4.11 -2.64 -16.25
N SER A 62 -5.02 -3.62 -16.23
CA SER A 62 -6.18 -3.72 -17.11
C SER A 62 -7.25 -4.63 -16.50
N ALA A 63 -8.52 -4.41 -16.86
CA ALA A 63 -9.66 -5.14 -16.31
C ALA A 63 -9.55 -6.66 -16.40
N HIS A 64 -9.03 -7.20 -17.51
CA HIS A 64 -8.91 -8.64 -17.71
C HIS A 64 -7.87 -9.34 -16.80
N GLN A 65 -7.02 -8.58 -16.11
CA GLN A 65 -6.02 -9.12 -15.18
C GLN A 65 -6.57 -9.29 -13.75
N VAL A 66 -7.68 -8.63 -13.40
CA VAL A 66 -8.19 -8.55 -12.02
C VAL A 66 -8.30 -9.94 -11.39
N GLU A 67 -9.14 -10.81 -11.94
CA GLU A 67 -9.34 -12.13 -11.37
C GLU A 67 -8.05 -12.95 -11.31
N HIS A 68 -7.25 -12.91 -12.37
CA HIS A 68 -6.02 -13.68 -12.45
C HIS A 68 -5.01 -13.28 -11.36
N ILE A 69 -4.84 -11.97 -11.13
CA ILE A 69 -3.96 -11.45 -10.09
C ILE A 69 -4.50 -11.83 -8.71
N ASN A 70 -5.81 -11.65 -8.46
CA ASN A 70 -6.40 -11.98 -7.17
C ASN A 70 -6.25 -13.47 -6.82
N ARG A 71 -6.44 -14.37 -7.80
CA ARG A 71 -6.23 -15.82 -7.60
C ARG A 71 -4.76 -16.14 -7.35
N TYR A 72 -3.83 -15.49 -8.05
CA TYR A 72 -2.41 -15.64 -7.83
C TYR A 72 -2.01 -15.20 -6.41
N ILE A 73 -2.39 -14.01 -5.97
CA ILE A 73 -2.09 -13.50 -4.63
C ILE A 73 -2.61 -14.45 -3.55
N LEU A 74 -3.86 -14.92 -3.67
CA LEU A 74 -4.41 -15.89 -2.72
C LEU A 74 -3.59 -17.18 -2.70
N SER A 75 -3.24 -17.72 -3.88
CA SER A 75 -2.52 -18.99 -3.98
C SER A 75 -1.13 -18.93 -3.36
N GLU A 76 -0.47 -17.77 -3.38
CA GLU A 76 0.83 -17.60 -2.74
C GLU A 76 0.67 -17.41 -1.22
N ALA A 77 -0.34 -16.64 -0.77
CA ALA A 77 -0.59 -16.46 0.64
C ALA A 77 -1.07 -17.74 1.37
N GLU A 78 -1.72 -18.66 0.66
CA GLU A 78 -2.09 -19.97 1.21
C GLU A 78 -0.88 -20.88 1.48
N LYS A 79 0.23 -20.67 0.76
CA LYS A 79 1.48 -21.43 0.95
C LYS A 79 2.31 -20.84 2.09
N GLU A 80 2.23 -19.54 2.30
CA GLU A 80 3.08 -18.78 3.23
C GLU A 80 2.23 -18.14 4.34
N PRO A 81 2.17 -18.74 5.53
CA PRO A 81 1.27 -18.32 6.62
C PRO A 81 1.50 -16.88 7.12
N HIS A 82 2.67 -16.31 6.87
CA HIS A 82 3.03 -14.95 7.22
C HIS A 82 2.68 -13.91 6.14
N PHE A 83 2.14 -14.36 5.00
CA PHE A 83 1.61 -13.44 3.99
C PHE A 83 0.16 -13.05 4.29
N ILE A 84 -0.12 -11.76 4.15
CA ILE A 84 -1.44 -11.17 4.27
C ILE A 84 -1.89 -10.78 2.86
N PRO A 85 -2.84 -11.49 2.24
CA PRO A 85 -3.23 -11.22 0.88
C PRO A 85 -4.06 -9.95 0.76
N CYS A 86 -3.77 -9.14 -0.28
CA CYS A 86 -4.56 -7.99 -0.68
C CYS A 86 -4.88 -8.08 -2.18
N GLY A 87 -6.15 -7.90 -2.54
CA GLY A 87 -6.62 -7.98 -3.92
C GLY A 87 -6.41 -6.69 -4.70
N THR A 88 -6.90 -6.67 -5.91
CA THR A 88 -6.91 -5.49 -6.78
C THR A 88 -8.21 -5.42 -7.58
N LEU A 89 -8.55 -4.21 -8.05
CA LEU A 89 -9.64 -3.92 -8.98
C LEU A 89 -9.13 -3.01 -10.12
N HIS A 90 -9.98 -2.79 -11.10
CA HIS A 90 -9.74 -1.86 -12.21
C HIS A 90 -11.04 -1.13 -12.57
N ALA A 91 -10.97 0.15 -12.92
CA ALA A 91 -12.16 0.97 -13.21
C ALA A 91 -13.07 0.39 -14.32
N ASP A 92 -12.48 -0.30 -15.30
CA ASP A 92 -13.22 -0.95 -16.39
C ASP A 92 -13.68 -2.38 -16.07
N TYR A 93 -13.53 -2.86 -14.81
CA TYR A 93 -13.92 -4.22 -14.46
C TYR A 93 -15.38 -4.28 -14.02
N GLU A 94 -16.25 -4.79 -14.90
CA GLU A 94 -17.71 -4.76 -14.70
C GLU A 94 -18.21 -5.70 -13.60
N ASN A 95 -17.55 -6.86 -13.39
CA ASN A 95 -18.00 -7.88 -12.43
C ASN A 95 -17.46 -7.64 -11.01
N TYR A 96 -17.18 -6.37 -10.64
CA TYR A 96 -16.54 -6.04 -9.36
C TYR A 96 -17.30 -6.51 -8.11
N LYS A 97 -18.65 -6.58 -8.15
CA LYS A 97 -19.46 -7.03 -7.00
C LYS A 97 -19.25 -8.51 -6.69
N GLU A 98 -19.19 -9.32 -7.75
CA GLU A 98 -18.92 -10.75 -7.64
C GLU A 98 -17.48 -10.98 -7.15
N GLU A 99 -16.54 -10.23 -7.68
CA GLU A 99 -15.14 -10.34 -7.31
C GLU A 99 -14.89 -9.89 -5.86
N LEU A 100 -15.46 -8.77 -5.42
CA LEU A 100 -15.37 -8.31 -4.03
C LEU A 100 -15.95 -9.33 -3.04
N ARG A 101 -17.09 -9.95 -3.38
CA ARG A 101 -17.67 -11.04 -2.57
C ARG A 101 -16.73 -12.24 -2.53
N TRP A 102 -16.19 -12.63 -3.68
CA TRP A 102 -15.25 -13.75 -3.75
C TRP A 102 -14.01 -13.47 -2.90
N LEU A 103 -13.39 -12.30 -3.01
CA LEU A 103 -12.23 -11.89 -2.21
C LEU A 103 -12.52 -11.99 -0.71
N ARG A 104 -13.61 -11.36 -0.26
CA ARG A 104 -14.03 -11.40 1.15
C ARG A 104 -14.25 -12.83 1.65
N ASP A 105 -14.94 -13.67 0.87
CA ASP A 105 -15.26 -15.06 1.25
C ASP A 105 -13.98 -15.93 1.33
N HIS A 106 -12.86 -15.49 0.74
CA HIS A 106 -11.54 -16.09 0.86
C HIS A 106 -10.61 -15.34 1.83
N GLY A 107 -11.15 -14.44 2.66
CA GLY A 107 -10.38 -13.73 3.70
C GLY A 107 -9.50 -12.60 3.18
N ILE A 108 -9.75 -12.10 1.97
CA ILE A 108 -9.06 -10.93 1.41
C ILE A 108 -9.94 -9.69 1.60
N HIS A 109 -9.52 -8.78 2.45
CA HIS A 109 -10.28 -7.60 2.84
C HIS A 109 -9.70 -6.28 2.33
N GLY A 110 -8.49 -6.28 1.78
CA GLY A 110 -7.84 -5.12 1.19
C GLY A 110 -7.89 -5.11 -0.33
N ILE A 111 -7.98 -3.92 -0.91
CA ILE A 111 -7.87 -3.70 -2.36
C ILE A 111 -6.77 -2.67 -2.62
N LYS A 112 -5.75 -3.07 -3.39
CA LYS A 112 -4.68 -2.17 -3.87
C LYS A 112 -5.04 -1.59 -5.21
N ILE A 113 -4.90 -0.25 -5.31
CA ILE A 113 -5.07 0.54 -6.54
C ILE A 113 -3.79 1.34 -6.80
N HIS A 114 -3.43 1.47 -8.08
CA HIS A 114 -2.29 2.28 -8.54
C HIS A 114 -2.71 3.08 -9.78
N PRO A 115 -3.31 4.26 -9.60
CA PRO A 115 -3.94 5.04 -10.67
C PRO A 115 -3.05 5.29 -11.89
N GLU A 116 -1.76 5.60 -11.68
CA GLU A 116 -0.78 5.87 -12.73
C GLU A 116 -0.60 4.68 -13.69
N PHE A 117 -0.52 3.47 -13.14
CA PHE A 117 -0.35 2.24 -13.94
C PHE A 117 -1.68 1.68 -14.47
N GLN A 118 -2.78 2.08 -13.87
CA GLN A 118 -4.13 1.66 -14.24
C GLN A 118 -4.85 2.67 -15.16
N HIS A 119 -4.24 3.84 -15.39
CA HIS A 119 -4.70 4.88 -16.32
C HIS A 119 -6.10 5.43 -16.03
N PHE A 120 -6.41 5.66 -14.74
CA PHE A 120 -7.60 6.40 -14.31
C PHE A 120 -7.27 7.28 -13.10
N THR A 121 -8.09 8.28 -12.79
CA THR A 121 -7.93 9.07 -11.56
C THR A 121 -8.52 8.30 -10.37
N LEU A 122 -7.92 8.43 -9.19
CA LEU A 122 -8.38 7.70 -8.01
C LEU A 122 -9.86 7.97 -7.72
N ASP A 123 -10.34 9.18 -7.99
CA ASP A 123 -11.73 9.62 -7.87
C ASP A 123 -12.57 9.44 -9.14
N ASP A 124 -12.18 8.55 -10.05
CA ASP A 124 -12.99 8.19 -11.22
C ASP A 124 -14.39 7.71 -10.79
N ALA A 125 -15.43 8.21 -11.46
CA ALA A 125 -16.84 7.90 -11.12
C ALA A 125 -17.15 6.39 -11.12
N ARG A 126 -16.45 5.59 -11.96
CA ARG A 126 -16.58 4.13 -11.98
C ARG A 126 -16.07 3.50 -10.69
N MET A 127 -14.99 4.06 -10.12
CA MET A 127 -14.41 3.59 -8.88
C MET A 127 -15.30 3.91 -7.67
N PHE A 128 -16.07 5.00 -7.68
CA PHE A 128 -17.01 5.30 -6.59
C PHE A 128 -18.03 4.20 -6.34
N LEU A 129 -18.50 3.52 -7.41
CA LEU A 129 -19.39 2.35 -7.28
C LEU A 129 -18.68 1.16 -6.60
N MET A 130 -17.38 1.01 -6.85
CA MET A 130 -16.56 -0.04 -6.23
C MET A 130 -16.25 0.30 -4.77
N TYR A 131 -15.94 1.57 -4.46
CA TYR A 131 -15.71 2.03 -3.08
C TYR A 131 -16.96 1.91 -2.22
N GLU A 132 -18.14 2.22 -2.77
CA GLU A 132 -19.43 1.98 -2.09
C GLU A 132 -19.61 0.49 -1.73
N GLU A 133 -19.30 -0.40 -2.67
CA GLU A 133 -19.43 -1.83 -2.44
C GLU A 133 -18.36 -2.35 -1.47
N MET A 134 -17.14 -1.80 -1.50
CA MET A 134 -16.09 -2.10 -0.52
C MET A 134 -16.51 -1.68 0.90
N GLU A 135 -17.05 -0.46 1.05
CA GLU A 135 -17.55 0.01 2.35
C GLU A 135 -18.67 -0.87 2.91
N LYS A 136 -19.62 -1.32 2.05
CA LYS A 136 -20.71 -2.24 2.44
C LYS A 136 -20.21 -3.60 2.90
N ASN A 137 -19.07 -4.05 2.38
CA ASN A 137 -18.48 -5.35 2.68
C ASN A 137 -17.36 -5.29 3.72
N ASP A 138 -17.20 -4.16 4.42
CA ASP A 138 -16.15 -3.93 5.42
C ASP A 138 -14.74 -4.21 4.88
N MET A 139 -14.48 -3.81 3.64
CA MET A 139 -13.16 -3.89 3.01
C MET A 139 -12.43 -2.55 3.14
N PHE A 140 -11.11 -2.54 2.93
CA PHE A 140 -10.30 -1.34 2.97
C PHE A 140 -9.58 -1.09 1.64
N LEU A 141 -9.26 0.17 1.39
CA LEU A 141 -8.54 0.64 0.21
C LEU A 141 -7.08 0.90 0.55
N ILE A 142 -6.17 0.44 -0.30
CA ILE A 142 -4.77 0.88 -0.34
C ILE A 142 -4.55 1.56 -1.69
N ALA A 143 -4.26 2.84 -1.70
CA ALA A 143 -3.98 3.57 -2.93
C ALA A 143 -2.53 4.04 -2.97
N HIS A 144 -1.87 3.84 -4.11
CA HIS A 144 -0.67 4.62 -4.41
C HIS A 144 -1.04 6.10 -4.43
N MET A 145 -0.25 6.94 -3.78
CA MET A 145 -0.55 8.35 -3.62
C MET A 145 0.58 9.21 -4.13
N GLY A 146 0.23 10.08 -5.08
CA GLY A 146 1.11 11.13 -5.59
C GLY A 146 2.06 10.68 -6.70
N ASP A 147 2.17 11.55 -7.68
CA ASP A 147 3.24 11.59 -8.67
C ASP A 147 3.34 13.06 -9.13
N PRO A 148 4.45 13.76 -8.88
CA PRO A 148 4.57 15.19 -9.22
C PRO A 148 4.49 15.48 -10.73
N ARG A 149 4.53 14.45 -11.57
CA ARG A 149 4.47 14.56 -13.03
C ARG A 149 3.05 14.45 -13.58
N VAL A 150 2.14 13.83 -12.82
CA VAL A 150 0.76 13.56 -13.26
C VAL A 150 -0.19 13.57 -12.06
N ASP A 151 -1.25 14.36 -12.12
CA ASP A 151 -2.23 14.52 -11.05
C ASP A 151 -3.40 13.53 -11.24
N VAL A 152 -3.24 12.30 -10.73
CA VAL A 152 -4.27 11.24 -10.79
C VAL A 152 -4.50 10.56 -9.43
N SER A 153 -3.60 10.76 -8.47
CA SER A 153 -3.63 10.08 -7.16
C SER A 153 -3.20 10.97 -5.99
N GLY A 154 -3.11 12.29 -6.20
CA GLY A 154 -2.77 13.23 -5.12
C GLY A 154 -3.83 13.28 -4.01
N PRO A 155 -3.55 13.97 -2.89
CA PRO A 155 -4.49 14.12 -1.76
C PRO A 155 -5.88 14.64 -2.16
N SER A 156 -5.95 15.52 -3.18
CA SER A 156 -7.19 16.07 -3.75
C SER A 156 -8.13 15.00 -4.32
N HIS A 157 -7.59 13.87 -4.80
CA HIS A 157 -8.37 12.76 -5.33
C HIS A 157 -8.83 11.77 -4.23
N MET A 158 -8.04 11.59 -3.16
CA MET A 158 -8.44 10.72 -2.04
C MET A 158 -9.45 11.39 -1.11
N LEU A 159 -9.35 12.70 -0.93
CA LEU A 159 -10.19 13.46 -0.01
C LEU A 159 -11.70 13.23 -0.26
N PRO A 160 -12.25 13.42 -1.49
CA PRO A 160 -13.66 13.18 -1.76
C PRO A 160 -14.10 11.73 -1.55
N ILE A 161 -13.20 10.75 -1.71
CA ILE A 161 -13.49 9.35 -1.45
C ILE A 161 -13.67 9.11 0.05
N ALA A 162 -12.72 9.57 0.84
CA ALA A 162 -12.74 9.39 2.29
C ALA A 162 -13.90 10.15 2.97
N GLU A 163 -14.28 11.31 2.45
CA GLU A 163 -15.45 12.07 2.92
C GLU A 163 -16.79 11.42 2.52
N THR A 164 -16.87 10.86 1.29
CA THR A 164 -18.09 10.21 0.79
C THR A 164 -18.36 8.87 1.48
N PHE A 165 -17.29 8.13 1.81
CA PHE A 165 -17.36 6.79 2.39
C PHE A 165 -16.64 6.76 3.77
N PRO A 166 -17.26 7.33 4.81
CA PRO A 166 -16.58 7.52 6.11
C PRO A 166 -16.29 6.21 6.87
N ARG A 167 -16.88 5.08 6.47
CA ARG A 167 -16.56 3.76 7.02
C ARG A 167 -15.54 2.99 6.17
N LEU A 168 -15.27 3.45 4.94
CA LEU A 168 -14.19 2.88 4.13
C LEU A 168 -12.86 3.34 4.71
N ARG A 169 -12.10 2.41 5.24
CA ARG A 169 -10.74 2.69 5.72
C ARG A 169 -9.82 2.82 4.51
N CYS A 170 -9.17 3.97 4.38
CA CYS A 170 -8.31 4.30 3.24
C CYS A 170 -6.86 4.43 3.69
N ILE A 171 -5.98 3.64 3.12
CA ILE A 171 -4.53 3.75 3.32
C ILE A 171 -3.97 4.56 2.14
N ALA A 172 -3.62 5.81 2.43
CA ALA A 172 -2.95 6.72 1.51
C ALA A 172 -1.45 6.45 1.56
N SER A 173 -0.93 5.61 0.68
CA SER A 173 0.46 5.16 0.71
C SER A 173 1.47 6.31 0.59
N HIS A 174 2.71 6.06 1.01
CA HIS A 174 3.85 6.98 0.85
C HIS A 174 3.63 8.34 1.53
N LEU A 175 3.20 8.30 2.80
CA LEU A 175 2.83 9.51 3.58
C LEU A 175 1.72 10.34 2.93
N GLY A 176 0.94 9.75 2.02
CA GLY A 176 -0.22 10.36 1.37
C GLY A 176 0.08 11.20 0.13
N ASN A 177 1.35 11.36 -0.29
CA ASN A 177 1.69 12.10 -1.52
C ASN A 177 3.15 11.91 -1.94
N TRP A 178 3.48 10.80 -2.60
CA TRP A 178 4.84 10.52 -3.07
C TRP A 178 5.40 11.63 -3.95
N GLY A 179 6.65 12.02 -3.71
CA GLY A 179 7.40 12.99 -4.50
C GLY A 179 7.01 14.46 -4.29
N ASP A 180 5.87 14.76 -3.65
CA ASP A 180 5.45 16.10 -3.27
C ASP A 180 4.95 16.10 -1.82
N TRP A 181 5.88 16.14 -0.87
CA TRP A 181 5.60 16.13 0.56
C TRP A 181 5.23 17.52 1.10
N ASP A 182 4.31 18.19 0.42
CA ASP A 182 3.71 19.44 0.90
C ASP A 182 2.69 19.14 2.01
N VAL A 183 3.05 19.49 3.23
CA VAL A 183 2.24 19.27 4.43
C VAL A 183 0.85 19.88 4.33
N GLU A 184 0.71 21.04 3.68
CA GLU A 184 -0.58 21.73 3.56
C GLU A 184 -1.54 21.00 2.62
N LYS A 185 -1.03 20.28 1.64
CA LYS A 185 -1.84 19.40 0.77
C LYS A 185 -2.28 18.12 1.47
N ILE A 186 -1.40 17.54 2.32
CA ILE A 186 -1.63 16.28 3.01
C ILE A 186 -2.51 16.46 4.26
N ARG A 187 -2.36 17.57 4.98
CA ARG A 187 -3.03 17.84 6.27
C ARG A 187 -4.55 17.67 6.26
N PRO A 188 -5.32 18.13 5.24
CA PRO A 188 -6.77 17.90 5.21
C PRO A 188 -7.12 16.42 5.21
N LEU A 189 -6.38 15.62 4.41
CA LEU A 189 -6.57 14.17 4.28
C LEU A 189 -6.18 13.46 5.59
N ALA A 190 -5.03 13.77 6.15
CA ALA A 190 -4.49 13.15 7.37
C ALA A 190 -5.37 13.33 8.63
N LYS A 191 -6.27 14.33 8.62
CA LYS A 191 -7.20 14.59 9.73
C LYS A 191 -8.47 13.75 9.69
N LEU A 192 -8.74 13.05 8.60
CA LEU A 192 -9.93 12.21 8.49
C LEU A 192 -9.75 10.91 9.29
N PRO A 193 -10.75 10.52 10.10
CA PRO A 193 -10.63 9.39 11.02
C PRO A 193 -10.57 8.02 10.32
N ASN A 194 -10.90 7.96 9.06
CA ASN A 194 -10.85 6.75 8.23
C ASN A 194 -9.64 6.73 7.27
N VAL A 195 -8.70 7.68 7.42
CA VAL A 195 -7.50 7.75 6.59
C VAL A 195 -6.27 7.36 7.39
N TYR A 196 -5.52 6.45 6.81
CA TYR A 196 -4.27 5.88 7.31
C TYR A 196 -3.17 6.14 6.27
N THR A 197 -1.92 5.91 6.65
CA THR A 197 -0.79 6.01 5.72
C THR A 197 0.29 4.99 6.03
N ASP A 198 1.21 4.81 5.10
CA ASP A 198 2.45 4.09 5.34
C ASP A 198 3.69 4.95 5.02
N ILE A 199 4.82 4.57 5.59
CA ILE A 199 6.10 5.28 5.43
C ILE A 199 6.95 4.71 4.27
N SER A 200 6.38 3.84 3.45
CA SER A 200 7.09 3.24 2.31
C SER A 200 7.52 4.30 1.29
N SER A 201 8.62 4.07 0.60
CA SER A 201 9.20 4.97 -0.41
C SER A 201 9.49 6.41 0.07
N SER A 202 9.41 6.68 1.38
CA SER A 202 9.54 8.04 1.92
C SER A 202 10.97 8.43 2.29
N PHE A 203 11.86 7.46 2.51
CA PHE A 203 13.20 7.74 3.01
C PHE A 203 14.22 8.08 1.94
N SER A 204 14.09 7.52 0.75
CA SER A 204 15.12 7.59 -0.29
C SER A 204 15.11 8.89 -1.08
N TYR A 205 13.98 9.58 -1.10
CA TYR A 205 13.81 10.84 -1.82
C TYR A 205 13.86 12.07 -0.93
N VAL A 206 13.72 11.93 0.39
CA VAL A 206 13.69 13.05 1.33
C VAL A 206 15.10 13.27 1.87
N LYS A 207 15.83 14.25 1.31
CA LYS A 207 17.15 14.64 1.79
C LYS A 207 17.11 15.30 3.19
N ASP A 208 16.03 16.02 3.46
CA ASP A 208 15.74 16.64 4.75
C ASP A 208 14.55 15.91 5.39
N LYS A 209 14.77 15.30 6.56
CA LYS A 209 13.72 14.61 7.31
C LYS A 209 12.68 15.54 7.94
N GLY A 210 12.86 16.85 7.89
CA GLY A 210 11.92 17.85 8.45
C GLY A 210 10.49 17.65 7.94
N PRO A 211 10.24 17.67 6.62
CA PRO A 211 8.90 17.45 6.05
C PRO A 211 8.28 16.10 6.45
N LEU A 212 9.06 15.03 6.52
CA LEU A 212 8.61 13.72 6.98
C LEU A 212 8.04 13.79 8.40
N TYR A 213 8.77 14.38 9.34
CA TYR A 213 8.28 14.54 10.71
C TYR A 213 7.06 15.46 10.83
N GLU A 214 6.96 16.50 9.99
CA GLU A 214 5.79 17.36 9.95
C GLU A 214 4.55 16.61 9.46
N ILE A 215 4.69 15.78 8.43
CA ILE A 215 3.59 14.94 7.92
C ILE A 215 3.18 13.90 8.96
N LEU A 216 4.13 13.20 9.58
CA LEU A 216 3.85 12.24 10.65
C LEU A 216 3.02 12.85 11.80
N ARG A 217 3.27 14.13 12.13
CA ARG A 217 2.47 14.87 13.15
C ARG A 217 1.07 15.24 12.69
N CYS A 218 0.77 15.18 11.39
CA CYS A 218 -0.58 15.45 10.89
C CYS A 218 -1.53 14.26 11.08
N TYR A 219 -1.00 13.05 11.06
CA TYR A 219 -1.77 11.81 11.27
C TYR A 219 -1.94 11.50 12.76
N ASP A 220 -3.02 10.79 13.10
CA ASP A 220 -3.09 10.10 14.38
C ASP A 220 -1.92 9.09 14.44
N PRO A 221 -1.14 9.01 15.53
CA PRO A 221 -0.02 8.09 15.64
C PRO A 221 -0.39 6.61 15.39
N THR A 222 -1.66 6.23 15.63
CA THR A 222 -2.17 4.88 15.37
C THR A 222 -2.53 4.63 13.91
N HIS A 223 -2.51 5.66 13.07
CA HIS A 223 -2.86 5.60 11.65
C HIS A 223 -1.65 5.52 10.71
N VAL A 224 -0.46 5.33 11.24
CA VAL A 224 0.78 5.23 10.45
C VAL A 224 1.33 3.80 10.52
N PHE A 225 1.70 3.25 9.37
CA PHE A 225 2.19 1.88 9.24
C PHE A 225 3.59 1.83 8.63
N PHE A 226 4.32 0.76 8.92
CA PHE A 226 5.54 0.44 8.23
C PHE A 226 5.25 -0.27 6.90
N GLY A 227 5.93 0.12 5.84
CA GLY A 227 5.98 -0.52 4.55
C GLY A 227 7.32 -0.29 3.88
N SER A 228 7.79 -1.23 3.08
CA SER A 228 9.05 -1.10 2.35
C SER A 228 8.88 -0.62 0.91
N ASP A 229 7.74 -0.90 0.30
CA ASP A 229 7.53 -0.80 -1.16
C ASP A 229 8.42 -1.77 -1.95
N TYR A 230 8.65 -2.98 -1.37
CA TYR A 230 9.30 -4.07 -2.10
C TYR A 230 8.56 -4.36 -3.42
N PRO A 231 9.24 -4.61 -4.54
CA PRO A 231 10.67 -4.87 -4.71
C PRO A 231 11.52 -3.63 -5.02
N ILE A 232 10.91 -2.44 -5.05
CA ILE A 232 11.59 -1.18 -5.35
C ILE A 232 12.69 -0.92 -4.31
N TRP A 233 12.35 -1.11 -3.03
CA TRP A 233 13.30 -0.99 -1.93
C TRP A 233 13.47 -2.32 -1.21
N CYS A 234 14.65 -2.51 -0.61
CA CYS A 234 14.94 -3.69 0.19
C CYS A 234 14.30 -3.55 1.57
N PRO A 235 13.38 -4.45 2.01
CA PRO A 235 12.70 -4.40 3.30
C PRO A 235 13.65 -4.24 4.48
N LYS A 236 14.80 -4.94 4.45
CA LYS A 236 15.82 -4.82 5.49
C LYS A 236 16.40 -3.41 5.63
N LYS A 237 16.67 -2.76 4.48
CA LYS A 237 17.20 -1.38 4.47
C LYS A 237 16.14 -0.39 4.92
N GLU A 238 14.90 -0.54 4.48
CA GLU A 238 13.80 0.34 4.89
C GLU A 238 13.48 0.19 6.38
N LEU A 239 13.49 -1.03 6.92
CA LEU A 239 13.36 -1.25 8.35
C LEU A 239 14.49 -0.58 9.15
N GLN A 240 15.73 -0.67 8.70
CA GLN A 240 16.86 0.03 9.35
C GLN A 240 16.63 1.54 9.40
N LYS A 241 16.18 2.15 8.29
CA LYS A 241 15.86 3.59 8.23
C LYS A 241 14.69 3.96 9.16
N ALA A 242 13.67 3.09 9.27
CA ALA A 242 12.56 3.29 10.19
C ALA A 242 13.00 3.25 11.65
N LEU A 243 13.92 2.34 12.01
CA LEU A 243 14.51 2.24 13.35
C LEU A 243 15.37 3.45 13.73
N GLU A 244 15.85 4.21 12.76
CA GLU A 244 16.64 5.44 12.96
C GLU A 244 15.76 6.71 13.07
N LEU A 245 14.42 6.58 13.03
CA LEU A 245 13.52 7.73 13.21
C LEU A 245 13.64 8.28 14.64
N ASP A 246 13.76 9.60 14.74
CA ASP A 246 13.74 10.32 16.02
C ASP A 246 12.30 10.58 16.47
N ILE A 247 11.63 9.53 16.89
CA ILE A 247 10.24 9.52 17.39
C ILE A 247 10.16 8.72 18.70
N PRO A 248 9.12 8.90 19.53
CA PRO A 248 8.93 8.08 20.73
C PRO A 248 8.92 6.59 20.43
N GLY A 249 9.54 5.79 21.29
CA GLY A 249 9.64 4.34 21.11
C GLY A 249 8.28 3.63 20.96
N GLU A 250 7.27 4.06 21.73
CA GLU A 250 5.91 3.57 21.64
C GLU A 250 5.27 3.86 20.27
N MET A 251 5.52 5.04 19.70
CA MET A 251 5.07 5.38 18.35
C MET A 251 5.78 4.50 17.30
N LEU A 252 7.07 4.26 17.48
CA LEU A 252 7.82 3.39 16.57
C LEU A 252 7.32 1.94 16.61
N GLU A 253 7.07 1.38 17.80
CA GLU A 253 6.49 0.05 17.98
C GLU A 253 5.10 -0.03 17.32
N GLY A 254 4.27 0.99 17.50
CA GLY A 254 2.99 1.14 16.82
C GLY A 254 3.13 1.08 15.30
N ILE A 255 4.00 1.90 14.72
CA ILE A 255 4.25 1.96 13.27
C ILE A 255 4.71 0.60 12.73
N LEU A 256 5.60 -0.07 13.46
CA LEU A 256 6.21 -1.32 12.98
C LEU A 256 5.27 -2.52 13.08
N PHE A 257 4.31 -2.52 14.00
CA PHE A 257 3.46 -3.69 14.21
C PHE A 257 2.05 -3.37 14.72
N ASP A 258 1.89 -2.74 15.89
CA ASP A 258 0.62 -2.73 16.60
C ASP A 258 -0.49 -2.01 15.84
N ASN A 259 -0.18 -0.88 15.19
CA ASN A 259 -1.15 -0.11 14.43
C ASN A 259 -1.79 -0.92 13.31
N PHE A 260 -0.97 -1.64 12.52
CA PHE A 260 -1.50 -2.45 11.44
C PHE A 260 -2.19 -3.73 11.95
N ALA A 261 -1.69 -4.33 13.01
CA ALA A 261 -2.33 -5.48 13.65
C ALA A 261 -3.73 -5.14 14.16
N ASP A 262 -3.91 -3.97 14.78
CA ASP A 262 -5.20 -3.45 15.23
C ASP A 262 -6.11 -3.04 14.07
N PHE A 263 -5.54 -2.42 13.04
CA PHE A 263 -6.25 -2.09 11.81
C PHE A 263 -6.76 -3.36 11.09
N TYR A 264 -5.91 -4.40 11.00
CA TYR A 264 -6.20 -5.66 10.31
C TYR A 264 -6.85 -6.68 11.25
N HIS A 265 -8.02 -6.35 11.79
CA HIS A 265 -8.75 -7.17 12.78
C HIS A 265 -9.36 -8.46 12.23
N TYR A 266 -9.31 -8.70 10.92
CA TYR A 266 -9.86 -9.90 10.27
C TYR A 266 -9.09 -11.19 10.58
N LYS A 267 -7.83 -11.05 10.98
CA LYS A 267 -6.94 -12.15 11.34
C LYS A 267 -6.20 -11.80 12.62
N LYS A 268 -6.12 -12.73 13.54
CA LYS A 268 -5.29 -12.58 14.72
C LYS A 268 -3.83 -12.83 14.31
N LEU A 269 -3.04 -11.76 14.20
CA LEU A 269 -1.62 -11.76 13.83
C LEU A 269 -0.71 -12.08 15.02
#